data_e5b9f7e4e910eb83175942a8a8c3550b
#
_entry.id   e5b9f7e4e910eb83175942a8a8c3550b
#
_cell.length_a   1.000
_cell.length_b   1.000
_cell.length_c   1.000
_cell.angle_alpha   90.00
_cell.angle_beta   90.00
_cell.angle_gamma   90.00
#
_symmetry.space_group_name_H-M   'P 1'
#
loop_
_entity.id
_entity.type
_entity.pdbx_description
1 polymer ?
#
loop_
_entity_poly.entity_id
_entity_poly.type
_entity_poly.pdbx_seq_one_letter_code
_entity_poly.pdbx_strand_id
1 'polypeptide(L)'
;MKIQCENCGKKYKFDEGKIKGNSVKLRCRACENIMVVEKPAPKTEDLVDFGAIAASPQVNGPATDTEVQFDDKPAETTDTGSYSGTESAPKKIRFGLFFILMLVASLLPLGVYWSISFNKTSNLVRVSTENLMAQTALGLSNQVDEWIDKNVRVLKAAARLPEIVSMNRSLQEPALKAIQKEYPWMYLVFTVDLNGLNTARNDGKPLKNYSDRQYYKDVAIKGKALTWQTLIGKTSKKPALVLAVPIISGGRTIGVMAAAANIDDISKSVARWRRGKTGYAFLVDETGKVVSHQVKQFVVQQKNLNGHPLVQAYRKDRKAKTLIFKDDRGR
;
A
#
# COMPACT_ATOMS: atom_id res chain seq x y z
N MET A 1 7.26 -33.39 -7.59
CA MET A 1 7.97 -32.78 -6.45
C MET A 1 7.50 -33.29 -5.09
N LYS A 2 8.33 -33.17 -4.03
CA LYS A 2 7.93 -33.48 -2.64
C LYS A 2 7.63 -32.16 -1.94
N ILE A 3 6.47 -32.07 -1.29
CA ILE A 3 6.03 -30.90 -0.52
C ILE A 3 5.82 -31.29 0.94
N GLN A 4 6.11 -30.39 1.87
CA GLN A 4 5.94 -30.60 3.30
C GLN A 4 4.98 -29.56 3.86
N CYS A 5 4.04 -29.98 4.70
CA CYS A 5 3.12 -29.05 5.35
C CYS A 5 3.84 -28.28 6.45
N GLU A 6 3.85 -26.95 6.36
CA GLU A 6 4.49 -26.07 7.34
C GLU A 6 3.88 -26.15 8.74
N ASN A 7 2.59 -26.49 8.83
CA ASN A 7 1.88 -26.57 10.11
C ASN A 7 2.05 -27.90 10.85
N CYS A 8 2.09 -29.06 10.15
CA CYS A 8 2.14 -30.38 10.79
C CYS A 8 3.34 -31.24 10.34
N GLY A 9 4.23 -30.74 9.49
CA GLY A 9 5.43 -31.42 9.02
C GLY A 9 5.19 -32.62 8.07
N LYS A 10 3.94 -32.97 7.77
CA LYS A 10 3.64 -34.15 6.95
C LYS A 10 4.04 -33.94 5.50
N LYS A 11 4.70 -34.93 4.90
CA LYS A 11 5.24 -34.87 3.53
C LYS A 11 4.27 -35.51 2.55
N TYR A 12 4.11 -34.87 1.37
CA TYR A 12 3.24 -35.33 0.27
C TYR A 12 4.03 -35.39 -1.03
N LYS A 13 3.71 -36.36 -1.86
CA LYS A 13 4.15 -36.38 -3.28
C LYS A 13 3.09 -35.64 -4.10
N PHE A 14 3.51 -34.62 -4.85
CA PHE A 14 2.63 -33.83 -5.73
C PHE A 14 3.17 -33.90 -7.17
N ASP A 15 2.24 -34.03 -8.11
CA ASP A 15 2.55 -34.10 -9.54
C ASP A 15 2.56 -32.66 -10.11
N GLU A 16 3.72 -32.25 -10.62
CA GLU A 16 3.95 -30.89 -11.16
C GLU A 16 3.09 -30.62 -12.41
N GLY A 17 2.73 -31.65 -13.18
CA GLY A 17 1.86 -31.52 -14.35
C GLY A 17 0.44 -31.08 -14.05
N LYS A 18 0.00 -31.15 -12.78
CA LYS A 18 -1.34 -30.72 -12.34
C LYS A 18 -1.43 -29.24 -11.97
N ILE A 19 -0.34 -28.49 -12.03
CA ILE A 19 -0.33 -27.04 -11.77
C ILE A 19 -0.75 -26.32 -13.06
N LYS A 20 -2.02 -25.90 -13.12
CA LYS A 20 -2.57 -25.04 -14.19
C LYS A 20 -2.32 -23.57 -13.83
N GLY A 21 -1.11 -23.05 -14.06
CA GLY A 21 -0.72 -21.66 -13.73
C GLY A 21 0.58 -21.61 -12.94
N ASN A 22 0.87 -20.48 -12.26
CA ASN A 22 2.11 -20.29 -11.51
C ASN A 22 2.08 -20.88 -10.10
N SER A 23 0.89 -21.14 -9.55
CA SER A 23 0.73 -21.73 -8.21
C SER A 23 -0.56 -22.53 -8.07
N VAL A 24 -0.60 -23.47 -7.11
CA VAL A 24 -1.80 -24.23 -6.75
C VAL A 24 -1.98 -24.24 -5.23
N LYS A 25 -3.21 -24.12 -4.77
CA LYS A 25 -3.57 -24.22 -3.35
C LYS A 25 -3.99 -25.65 -3.03
N LEU A 26 -3.34 -26.26 -2.05
CA LEU A 26 -3.60 -27.62 -1.60
C LEU A 26 -3.98 -27.61 -0.13
N ARG A 27 -4.99 -28.41 0.24
CA ARG A 27 -5.38 -28.59 1.64
C ARG A 27 -4.66 -29.81 2.23
N CYS A 28 -3.98 -29.64 3.33
CA CYS A 28 -3.33 -30.73 4.06
C CYS A 28 -4.37 -31.71 4.61
N ARG A 29 -4.28 -33.00 4.26
CA ARG A 29 -5.23 -34.02 4.75
C ARG A 29 -5.09 -34.35 6.24
N ALA A 30 -4.00 -33.91 6.88
CA ALA A 30 -3.73 -34.23 8.29
C ALA A 30 -4.13 -33.10 9.25
N CYS A 31 -4.06 -31.83 8.83
CA CYS A 31 -4.33 -30.68 9.70
C CYS A 31 -5.17 -29.59 9.03
N GLU A 32 -5.72 -29.89 7.84
CA GLU A 32 -6.55 -29.01 7.03
C GLU A 32 -5.95 -27.64 6.62
N ASN A 33 -4.68 -27.40 6.97
CA ASN A 33 -3.99 -26.17 6.59
C ASN A 33 -3.86 -26.05 5.07
N ILE A 34 -4.01 -24.83 4.55
CA ILE A 34 -3.89 -24.55 3.10
C ILE A 34 -2.43 -24.21 2.80
N MET A 35 -1.82 -25.00 1.91
CA MET A 35 -0.47 -24.80 1.40
C MET A 35 -0.54 -24.23 -0.01
N VAL A 36 0.29 -23.23 -0.32
CA VAL A 36 0.45 -22.69 -1.67
C VAL A 36 1.73 -23.28 -2.26
N VAL A 37 1.60 -23.98 -3.38
CA VAL A 37 2.73 -24.62 -4.08
C VAL A 37 2.95 -23.89 -5.39
N GLU A 38 4.13 -23.31 -5.57
CA GLU A 38 4.51 -22.58 -6.78
C GLU A 38 5.24 -23.53 -7.75
N LYS A 39 5.09 -23.28 -9.03
CA LYS A 39 5.79 -24.00 -10.08
C LYS A 39 7.25 -23.57 -10.10
N PRO A 40 8.23 -24.48 -10.03
CA PRO A 40 9.63 -24.09 -10.15
C PRO A 40 9.88 -23.42 -11.50
N ALA A 41 10.58 -22.29 -11.48
CA ALA A 41 10.96 -21.57 -12.69
C ALA A 41 11.85 -22.45 -13.57
N PRO A 42 11.74 -22.42 -14.91
CA PRO A 42 12.64 -23.10 -15.79
C PRO A 42 14.05 -22.54 -15.58
N LYS A 43 15.03 -23.42 -15.46
CA LYS A 43 16.45 -23.06 -15.43
C LYS A 43 16.81 -22.45 -16.79
N THR A 44 16.96 -21.17 -16.86
CA THR A 44 17.66 -20.47 -17.94
C THR A 44 19.12 -20.39 -17.57
N GLU A 45 19.92 -21.20 -18.24
CA GLU A 45 21.35 -20.99 -18.40
C GLU A 45 21.52 -19.79 -19.34
N ASP A 46 22.55 -18.99 -19.04
CA ASP A 46 23.06 -17.83 -19.79
C ASP A 46 22.25 -16.52 -19.74
N LEU A 47 22.72 -15.58 -18.88
CA LEU A 47 23.32 -14.31 -19.28
C LEU A 47 23.60 -13.39 -18.08
N VAL A 48 24.94 -13.17 -17.91
CA VAL A 48 25.61 -11.92 -17.48
C VAL A 48 25.38 -11.37 -16.08
N ASP A 49 26.42 -11.54 -15.33
CA ASP A 49 27.01 -10.82 -14.19
C ASP A 49 26.68 -9.33 -14.09
N PHE A 50 26.07 -8.91 -12.98
CA PHE A 50 26.26 -7.59 -12.40
C PHE A 50 26.19 -7.64 -10.86
N GLY A 51 27.41 -7.59 -10.26
CA GLY A 51 27.66 -6.82 -9.05
C GLY A 51 27.10 -7.35 -7.74
N ALA A 52 27.94 -8.14 -7.08
CA ALA A 52 27.91 -8.39 -5.65
C ALA A 52 27.78 -7.11 -4.81
N ILE A 53 27.02 -7.17 -3.72
CA ILE A 53 27.37 -6.67 -2.38
C ILE A 53 26.31 -7.21 -1.40
N ALA A 54 26.73 -7.96 -0.49
CA ALA A 54 26.75 -8.11 0.94
C ALA A 54 26.46 -9.55 1.40
N ALA A 55 27.54 -10.24 1.65
CA ALA A 55 27.57 -11.49 2.39
C ALA A 55 27.40 -11.24 3.88
N SER A 56 26.49 -11.94 4.52
CA SER A 56 26.49 -12.14 5.97
C SER A 56 27.42 -13.30 6.31
N PRO A 57 28.25 -13.20 7.34
CA PRO A 57 29.16 -14.29 7.70
C PRO A 57 28.42 -15.39 8.46
N GLN A 58 28.53 -16.60 7.93
CA GLN A 58 28.26 -17.84 8.65
C GLN A 58 29.40 -18.11 9.62
N VAL A 59 29.08 -18.27 10.89
CA VAL A 59 30.03 -18.79 11.89
C VAL A 59 29.87 -20.30 11.94
N ASN A 60 30.85 -20.98 11.35
CA ASN A 60 31.10 -22.42 11.59
C ASN A 60 31.98 -22.54 12.83
N GLY A 61 31.49 -23.18 13.89
CA GLY A 61 32.29 -23.69 14.97
C GLY A 61 32.24 -25.21 14.98
N PRO A 62 33.39 -25.89 15.12
CA PRO A 62 33.42 -27.33 15.08
C PRO A 62 32.98 -27.95 16.41
N ALA A 63 32.19 -29.01 16.29
CA ALA A 63 31.91 -29.91 17.40
C ALA A 63 33.19 -30.72 17.74
N THR A 64 33.58 -30.70 19.00
CA THR A 64 34.51 -31.65 19.59
C THR A 64 33.78 -32.37 20.69
N ASP A 65 33.44 -33.61 20.43
CA ASP A 65 33.05 -34.59 21.44
C ASP A 65 34.28 -34.92 22.30
N THR A 66 34.15 -34.74 23.60
CA THR A 66 35.08 -35.33 24.54
C THR A 66 34.26 -36.06 25.58
N GLU A 67 34.23 -37.37 25.38
CA GLU A 67 33.79 -38.35 26.37
C GLU A 67 34.70 -38.31 27.58
N VAL A 68 34.16 -38.10 28.79
CA VAL A 68 34.88 -38.28 30.06
C VAL A 68 34.23 -39.45 30.78
N GLN A 69 35.02 -40.53 30.83
CA GLN A 69 34.77 -41.76 31.55
C GLN A 69 34.87 -41.51 33.07
N PHE A 70 33.88 -42.00 33.79
CA PHE A 70 33.92 -42.08 35.27
C PHE A 70 34.56 -43.41 35.65
N ASP A 71 35.65 -43.34 36.41
CA ASP A 71 36.20 -44.45 37.14
C ASP A 71 35.77 -44.42 38.61
N ASP A 72 35.04 -45.45 38.99
CA ASP A 72 34.75 -45.81 40.39
C ASP A 72 35.90 -46.50 41.03
N LYS A 73 36.43 -46.02 42.14
CA LYS A 73 37.07 -46.85 43.13
C LYS A 73 37.04 -46.27 44.53
N PRO A 74 36.66 -47.04 45.58
CA PRO A 74 36.64 -46.64 46.98
C PRO A 74 37.95 -46.88 47.62
N ALA A 75 38.35 -46.03 48.55
CA ALA A 75 39.40 -46.26 49.51
C ALA A 75 39.06 -45.64 50.84
N GLU A 76 38.90 -46.46 51.71
CA GLU A 76 39.32 -46.83 53.04
C GLU A 76 39.75 -45.72 53.97
N THR A 77 39.18 -45.87 55.15
CA THR A 77 39.37 -45.33 56.50
C THR A 77 40.78 -45.33 57.03
N THR A 78 41.11 -44.30 57.83
CA THR A 78 41.83 -44.21 59.11
C THR A 78 42.31 -42.74 59.20
N ASP A 79 42.38 -42.03 60.30
CA ASP A 79 42.50 -42.29 61.72
C ASP A 79 42.26 -40.98 62.50
N THR A 80 41.99 -41.13 63.76
CA THR A 80 41.78 -40.19 64.85
C THR A 80 42.84 -39.11 64.99
N GLY A 81 42.43 -37.83 65.07
CA GLY A 81 43.22 -36.72 65.55
C GLY A 81 42.35 -35.69 66.30
N SER A 82 42.28 -35.87 67.63
CA SER A 82 41.60 -34.90 68.48
C SER A 82 42.37 -33.58 68.55
N TYR A 83 41.72 -32.48 68.03
CA TYR A 83 42.12 -31.11 68.34
C TYR A 83 40.95 -30.35 68.92
N SER A 84 41.02 -30.00 70.20
CA SER A 84 40.15 -29.04 70.85
C SER A 84 40.46 -27.64 70.31
N GLY A 85 39.58 -27.13 69.42
CA GLY A 85 39.58 -25.75 68.92
C GLY A 85 38.26 -25.09 69.26
N THR A 86 38.36 -24.02 70.04
CA THR A 86 37.29 -23.10 70.41
C THR A 86 36.30 -22.84 69.29
N GLU A 87 35.07 -23.30 69.47
CA GLU A 87 33.93 -22.96 68.57
C GLU A 87 33.61 -21.46 68.67
N SER A 88 34.07 -20.70 67.71
CA SER A 88 33.47 -19.45 67.43
C SER A 88 32.17 -19.74 66.63
N ALA A 89 31.04 -19.42 67.21
CA ALA A 89 29.71 -19.60 66.59
C ALA A 89 29.67 -19.02 65.16
N PRO A 90 29.25 -19.79 64.12
CA PRO A 90 29.15 -19.29 62.76
C PRO A 90 28.08 -18.19 62.70
N LYS A 91 28.51 -16.96 62.39
CA LYS A 91 27.59 -15.91 61.97
C LYS A 91 26.66 -16.50 60.93
N LYS A 92 25.38 -16.66 61.28
CA LYS A 92 24.32 -17.03 60.27
C LYS A 92 24.35 -16.02 59.16
N ILE A 93 25.16 -16.27 58.17
CA ILE A 93 25.08 -15.54 56.88
C ILE A 93 23.68 -15.80 56.34
N ARG A 94 22.93 -14.72 56.14
CA ARG A 94 21.59 -14.76 55.57
C ARG A 94 21.72 -15.23 54.10
N PHE A 95 21.85 -16.54 53.90
CA PHE A 95 21.97 -17.17 52.57
C PHE A 95 20.88 -16.71 51.62
N GLY A 96 19.66 -16.51 52.13
CA GLY A 96 18.56 -15.98 51.32
C GLY A 96 18.81 -14.58 50.75
N LEU A 97 19.43 -13.68 51.56
CA LEU A 97 19.75 -12.34 51.09
C LEU A 97 20.85 -12.36 50.02
N PHE A 98 21.85 -13.24 50.18
CA PHE A 98 22.91 -13.41 49.18
C PHE A 98 22.38 -13.97 47.86
N PHE A 99 21.48 -14.96 47.91
CA PHE A 99 20.80 -15.49 46.70
C PHE A 99 19.95 -14.43 46.00
N ILE A 100 19.20 -13.62 46.75
CA ILE A 100 18.41 -12.52 46.17
C ILE A 100 19.33 -11.49 45.49
N LEU A 101 20.44 -11.14 46.12
CA LEU A 101 21.41 -10.18 45.60
C LEU A 101 22.09 -10.70 44.32
N MET A 102 22.46 -11.98 44.26
CA MET A 102 22.99 -12.65 43.10
C MET A 102 21.96 -12.69 41.97
N LEU A 103 20.69 -12.99 42.29
CA LEU A 103 19.60 -13.05 41.32
C LEU A 103 19.30 -11.65 40.74
N VAL A 104 19.27 -10.62 41.55
CA VAL A 104 19.13 -9.23 41.12
C VAL A 104 20.33 -8.81 40.27
N ALA A 105 21.55 -9.12 40.68
CA ALA A 105 22.75 -8.79 39.92
C ALA A 105 22.80 -9.46 38.54
N SER A 106 22.24 -10.68 38.41
CA SER A 106 22.16 -11.37 37.11
C SER A 106 21.03 -10.91 36.25
N LEU A 107 19.87 -10.54 36.81
CA LEU A 107 18.68 -10.10 36.04
C LEU A 107 18.75 -8.62 35.65
N LEU A 108 19.44 -7.79 36.41
CA LEU A 108 19.52 -6.35 36.18
C LEU A 108 20.15 -6.02 34.81
N PRO A 109 21.33 -6.57 34.43
CA PRO A 109 21.89 -6.32 33.10
C PRO A 109 21.01 -6.85 31.97
N LEU A 110 20.31 -7.98 32.18
CA LEU A 110 19.38 -8.54 31.21
C LEU A 110 18.18 -7.60 31.02
N GLY A 111 17.62 -7.07 32.09
CA GLY A 111 16.51 -6.09 32.04
C GLY A 111 16.90 -4.79 31.35
N VAL A 112 18.10 -4.27 31.67
CA VAL A 112 18.65 -3.08 31.01
C VAL A 112 18.87 -3.33 29.50
N TYR A 113 19.51 -4.45 29.14
CA TYR A 113 19.73 -4.85 27.77
C TYR A 113 18.39 -5.01 27.01
N TRP A 114 17.41 -5.68 27.62
CA TRP A 114 16.08 -5.87 27.04
C TRP A 114 15.37 -4.53 26.81
N SER A 115 15.43 -3.61 27.78
CA SER A 115 14.82 -2.27 27.67
C SER A 115 15.45 -1.45 26.54
N ILE A 116 16.79 -1.43 26.45
CA ILE A 116 17.51 -0.72 25.41
C ILE A 116 17.23 -1.33 24.03
N SER A 117 17.28 -2.66 23.92
CA SER A 117 17.03 -3.40 22.69
C SER A 117 15.58 -3.21 22.20
N PHE A 118 14.61 -3.30 23.12
CA PHE A 118 13.21 -3.09 22.83
C PHE A 118 12.93 -1.68 22.29
N ASN A 119 13.49 -0.65 22.97
CA ASN A 119 13.32 0.74 22.54
C ASN A 119 13.98 1.02 21.18
N LYS A 120 15.19 0.51 20.94
CA LYS A 120 15.86 0.63 19.63
C LYS A 120 15.07 -0.07 18.54
N THR A 121 14.65 -1.30 18.77
CA THR A 121 13.88 -2.08 17.77
C THR A 121 12.53 -1.44 17.48
N SER A 122 11.82 -0.99 18.50
CA SER A 122 10.53 -0.29 18.34
C SER A 122 10.68 0.99 17.50
N ASN A 123 11.72 1.77 17.76
CA ASN A 123 11.99 2.98 17.00
C ASN A 123 12.37 2.68 15.54
N LEU A 124 13.20 1.67 15.29
CA LEU A 124 13.57 1.26 13.93
C LEU A 124 12.37 0.77 13.15
N VAL A 125 11.53 -0.08 13.75
CA VAL A 125 10.28 -0.58 13.12
C VAL A 125 9.32 0.58 12.82
N ARG A 126 9.21 1.53 13.75
CA ARG A 126 8.37 2.72 13.57
C ARG A 126 8.86 3.56 12.39
N VAL A 127 10.12 3.98 12.38
CA VAL A 127 10.70 4.80 11.29
C VAL A 127 10.62 4.08 9.94
N SER A 128 10.94 2.79 9.91
CA SER A 128 10.83 1.99 8.69
C SER A 128 9.39 1.91 8.19
N THR A 129 8.42 1.74 9.09
CA THR A 129 6.99 1.70 8.72
C THR A 129 6.51 3.05 8.22
N GLU A 130 6.88 4.15 8.88
CA GLU A 130 6.53 5.51 8.45
C GLU A 130 7.09 5.82 7.05
N ASN A 131 8.35 5.50 6.80
CA ASN A 131 8.97 5.68 5.48
C ASN A 131 8.28 4.83 4.41
N LEU A 132 7.97 3.57 4.70
CA LEU A 132 7.27 2.71 3.77
C LEU A 132 5.87 3.23 3.44
N MET A 133 5.13 3.72 4.43
CA MET A 133 3.80 4.34 4.21
C MET A 133 3.91 5.59 3.33
N ALA A 134 4.90 6.46 3.61
CA ALA A 134 5.13 7.65 2.80
C ALA A 134 5.49 7.31 1.34
N GLN A 135 6.40 6.36 1.13
CA GLN A 135 6.76 5.90 -0.21
C GLN A 135 5.58 5.27 -0.94
N THR A 136 4.77 4.47 -0.26
CA THR A 136 3.56 3.87 -0.84
C THR A 136 2.55 4.95 -1.23
N ALA A 137 2.33 5.94 -0.36
CA ALA A 137 1.41 7.04 -0.67
C ALA A 137 1.87 7.83 -1.90
N LEU A 138 3.19 8.13 -2.00
CA LEU A 138 3.76 8.77 -3.18
C LEU A 138 3.61 7.90 -4.43
N GLY A 139 3.88 6.60 -4.34
CA GLY A 139 3.71 5.68 -5.46
C GLY A 139 2.26 5.63 -5.96
N LEU A 140 1.28 5.56 -5.06
CA LEU A 140 -0.14 5.62 -5.41
C LEU A 140 -0.53 6.98 -6.02
N SER A 141 0.00 8.09 -5.48
CA SER A 141 -0.23 9.43 -6.04
C SER A 141 0.32 9.52 -7.46
N ASN A 142 1.56 9.09 -7.69
CA ASN A 142 2.17 9.11 -9.02
C ASN A 142 1.38 8.27 -10.04
N GLN A 143 0.84 7.13 -9.64
CA GLN A 143 -0.04 6.33 -10.51
C GLN A 143 -1.32 7.09 -10.92
N VAL A 144 -1.91 7.83 -9.98
CA VAL A 144 -3.10 8.66 -10.25
C VAL A 144 -2.74 9.79 -11.19
N ASP A 145 -1.65 10.50 -10.90
CA ASP A 145 -1.18 11.63 -11.70
C ASP A 145 -0.83 11.21 -13.13
N GLU A 146 -0.13 10.09 -13.29
CA GLU A 146 0.20 9.51 -14.60
C GLU A 146 -1.06 9.12 -15.39
N TRP A 147 -2.05 8.52 -14.70
CA TRP A 147 -3.32 8.18 -15.33
C TRP A 147 -4.06 9.43 -15.80
N ILE A 148 -4.14 10.47 -14.95
CA ILE A 148 -4.77 11.75 -15.31
C ILE A 148 -4.04 12.37 -16.51
N ASP A 149 -2.70 12.45 -16.47
CA ASP A 149 -1.91 13.06 -17.53
C ASP A 149 -2.07 12.35 -18.89
N LYS A 150 -2.04 11.01 -18.90
CA LYS A 150 -2.32 10.22 -20.11
C LYS A 150 -3.69 10.56 -20.71
N ASN A 151 -4.72 10.58 -19.89
CA ASN A 151 -6.09 10.86 -20.36
C ASN A 151 -6.25 12.32 -20.82
N VAL A 152 -5.61 13.26 -20.13
CA VAL A 152 -5.59 14.67 -20.53
C VAL A 152 -4.91 14.88 -21.87
N ARG A 153 -3.78 14.21 -22.13
CA ARG A 153 -3.10 14.28 -23.44
C ARG A 153 -4.01 13.84 -24.57
N VAL A 154 -4.77 12.76 -24.36
CA VAL A 154 -5.78 12.30 -25.34
C VAL A 154 -6.82 13.38 -25.59
N LEU A 155 -7.40 13.97 -24.52
CA LEU A 155 -8.39 15.02 -24.70
C LEU A 155 -7.83 16.28 -25.37
N LYS A 156 -6.59 16.68 -25.01
CA LYS A 156 -5.93 17.83 -25.66
C LYS A 156 -5.65 17.59 -27.13
N ALA A 157 -5.26 16.38 -27.51
CA ALA A 157 -5.07 16.02 -28.91
C ALA A 157 -6.43 16.04 -29.66
N ALA A 158 -7.43 15.43 -29.07
CA ALA A 158 -8.76 15.37 -29.65
C ALA A 158 -9.42 16.76 -29.76
N ALA A 159 -9.24 17.64 -28.80
CA ALA A 159 -9.75 19.00 -28.81
C ALA A 159 -9.20 19.88 -29.98
N ARG A 160 -8.14 19.42 -30.63
CA ARG A 160 -7.53 20.08 -31.79
C ARG A 160 -8.01 19.52 -33.16
N LEU A 161 -8.75 18.42 -33.14
CA LEU A 161 -9.29 17.84 -34.39
C LEU A 161 -10.22 18.83 -35.07
N PRO A 162 -10.13 18.98 -36.40
CA PRO A 162 -11.00 19.89 -37.17
C PRO A 162 -12.49 19.65 -36.89
N GLU A 163 -12.89 18.39 -36.75
CA GLU A 163 -14.25 17.98 -36.43
C GLU A 163 -14.71 18.54 -35.08
N ILE A 164 -13.82 18.54 -34.08
CA ILE A 164 -14.12 19.04 -32.74
C ILE A 164 -14.13 20.58 -32.74
N VAL A 165 -13.13 21.20 -33.40
CA VAL A 165 -13.00 22.67 -33.51
C VAL A 165 -14.15 23.28 -34.31
N SER A 166 -14.75 22.54 -35.24
CA SER A 166 -15.91 23.00 -36.02
C SER A 166 -17.12 23.39 -35.17
N MET A 167 -17.20 22.92 -33.93
CA MET A 167 -18.36 23.03 -33.06
C MET A 167 -19.68 22.56 -33.70
N ASN A 168 -19.59 21.78 -34.78
CA ASN A 168 -20.73 21.21 -35.48
C ASN A 168 -21.02 19.80 -34.94
N ARG A 169 -22.23 19.60 -34.45
CA ARG A 169 -22.67 18.35 -33.82
C ARG A 169 -22.49 17.13 -34.73
N SER A 170 -22.87 17.23 -35.98
CA SER A 170 -22.82 16.10 -36.94
C SER A 170 -21.39 15.63 -37.24
N LEU A 171 -20.40 16.53 -37.14
CA LEU A 171 -18.98 16.20 -37.28
C LEU A 171 -18.37 15.74 -35.99
N GLN A 172 -18.78 16.31 -34.86
CA GLN A 172 -18.23 15.97 -33.54
C GLN A 172 -18.66 14.58 -33.03
N GLU A 173 -19.95 14.19 -33.21
CA GLU A 173 -20.46 12.94 -32.66
C GLU A 173 -19.69 11.69 -33.15
N PRO A 174 -19.36 11.52 -34.43
CA PRO A 174 -18.53 10.38 -34.88
C PRO A 174 -17.14 10.37 -34.25
N ALA A 175 -16.47 11.54 -34.15
CA ALA A 175 -15.17 11.67 -33.53
C ALA A 175 -15.20 11.33 -32.03
N LEU A 176 -16.21 11.80 -31.28
CA LEU A 176 -16.41 11.49 -29.89
C LEU A 176 -16.70 10.00 -29.65
N LYS A 177 -17.46 9.35 -30.54
CA LYS A 177 -17.71 7.91 -30.51
C LYS A 177 -16.42 7.11 -30.74
N ALA A 178 -15.58 7.53 -31.70
CA ALA A 178 -14.31 6.89 -31.99
C ALA A 178 -13.38 6.96 -30.77
N ILE A 179 -13.27 8.14 -30.12
CA ILE A 179 -12.48 8.31 -28.89
C ILE A 179 -12.99 7.38 -27.78
N GLN A 180 -14.30 7.35 -27.56
CA GLN A 180 -14.86 6.48 -26.50
C GLN A 180 -14.63 4.99 -26.79
N LYS A 181 -14.64 4.57 -28.07
CA LYS A 181 -14.36 3.19 -28.46
C LYS A 181 -12.93 2.78 -28.14
N GLU A 182 -11.95 3.67 -28.39
CA GLU A 182 -10.54 3.43 -28.09
C GLU A 182 -10.23 3.56 -26.59
N TYR A 183 -11.00 4.38 -25.85
CA TYR A 183 -10.83 4.62 -24.42
C TYR A 183 -12.12 4.29 -23.65
N PRO A 184 -12.49 2.99 -23.48
CA PRO A 184 -13.78 2.58 -22.93
C PRO A 184 -14.06 3.07 -21.50
N TRP A 185 -13.01 3.33 -20.73
CA TRP A 185 -13.15 3.91 -19.38
C TRP A 185 -13.64 5.37 -19.41
N MET A 186 -13.48 6.11 -20.52
CA MET A 186 -14.13 7.40 -20.79
C MET A 186 -15.55 7.15 -21.30
N TYR A 187 -16.43 6.73 -20.42
CA TYR A 187 -17.80 6.30 -20.79
C TYR A 187 -18.65 7.42 -21.37
N LEU A 188 -18.30 8.69 -21.16
CA LEU A 188 -18.94 9.87 -21.76
C LEU A 188 -17.86 10.86 -22.18
N VAL A 189 -17.76 11.10 -23.47
CA VAL A 189 -16.92 12.15 -24.07
C VAL A 189 -17.85 13.15 -24.75
N PHE A 190 -17.66 14.43 -24.48
CA PHE A 190 -18.61 15.47 -24.94
C PHE A 190 -17.95 16.84 -25.08
N THR A 191 -18.61 17.71 -25.81
CA THR A 191 -18.21 19.10 -26.02
C THR A 191 -19.29 20.04 -25.49
N VAL A 192 -18.87 21.22 -25.06
CA VAL A 192 -19.73 22.25 -24.46
C VAL A 192 -19.35 23.60 -25.07
N ASP A 193 -20.33 24.41 -25.50
CA ASP A 193 -20.12 25.76 -25.98
C ASP A 193 -19.82 26.75 -24.83
N LEU A 194 -19.59 28.02 -25.18
CA LEU A 194 -19.32 29.09 -24.20
C LEU A 194 -20.55 29.51 -23.38
N ASN A 195 -21.75 29.03 -23.71
CA ASN A 195 -22.99 29.22 -22.96
C ASN A 195 -23.23 28.07 -21.96
N GLY A 196 -22.32 27.07 -21.95
CA GLY A 196 -22.43 25.89 -21.09
C GLY A 196 -23.37 24.82 -21.65
N LEU A 197 -23.87 24.95 -22.87
CA LEU A 197 -24.72 23.95 -23.49
C LEU A 197 -23.86 22.89 -24.17
N ASN A 198 -24.19 21.61 -23.99
CA ASN A 198 -23.60 20.53 -24.78
C ASN A 198 -23.78 20.79 -26.28
N THR A 199 -22.70 20.69 -27.05
CA THR A 199 -22.75 20.71 -28.50
C THR A 199 -22.93 19.30 -29.06
N ALA A 200 -22.14 18.36 -28.56
CA ALA A 200 -22.19 16.95 -28.96
C ALA A 200 -21.80 16.01 -27.82
N ARG A 201 -22.22 14.75 -27.92
CA ARG A 201 -21.87 13.65 -26.99
C ARG A 201 -21.78 12.32 -27.74
N ASN A 202 -20.90 11.42 -27.26
CA ASN A 202 -20.71 10.08 -27.84
C ASN A 202 -21.91 9.14 -27.61
N ASP A 203 -22.71 9.34 -26.55
CA ASP A 203 -23.75 8.39 -26.11
C ASP A 203 -25.14 8.67 -26.73
N GLY A 204 -25.28 9.64 -27.62
CA GLY A 204 -26.54 9.98 -28.32
C GLY A 204 -27.67 10.46 -27.41
N LYS A 205 -27.42 10.67 -26.11
CA LYS A 205 -28.46 11.13 -25.18
C LYS A 205 -28.75 12.62 -25.31
N PRO A 206 -29.89 13.11 -24.79
CA PRO A 206 -30.24 14.53 -24.85
C PRO A 206 -29.12 15.42 -24.28
N LEU A 207 -28.90 16.53 -24.98
CA LEU A 207 -27.93 17.56 -24.60
C LEU A 207 -28.33 18.19 -23.25
N LYS A 208 -27.33 18.60 -22.46
CA LYS A 208 -27.54 19.18 -21.15
C LYS A 208 -26.71 20.45 -20.97
N ASN A 209 -27.17 21.35 -20.13
CA ASN A 209 -26.40 22.50 -19.71
C ASN A 209 -25.44 22.14 -18.57
N TYR A 210 -24.17 22.57 -18.67
CA TYR A 210 -23.09 22.32 -17.73
C TYR A 210 -22.48 23.63 -17.18
N SER A 211 -23.12 24.79 -17.41
CA SER A 211 -22.64 26.09 -16.92
C SER A 211 -22.49 26.15 -15.40
N ASP A 212 -23.26 25.34 -14.67
CA ASP A 212 -23.17 25.19 -13.22
C ASP A 212 -21.93 24.42 -12.73
N ARG A 213 -21.27 23.68 -13.60
CA ARG A 213 -20.17 22.78 -13.25
C ARG A 213 -18.84 23.52 -13.09
N GLN A 214 -18.10 23.19 -12.03
CA GLN A 214 -16.85 23.87 -11.74
C GLN A 214 -15.80 23.65 -12.82
N TYR A 215 -15.68 22.43 -13.38
CA TYR A 215 -14.75 22.14 -14.47
C TYR A 215 -15.02 23.01 -15.72
N TYR A 216 -16.29 23.27 -16.04
CA TYR A 216 -16.67 24.17 -17.11
C TYR A 216 -16.23 25.61 -16.81
N LYS A 217 -16.57 26.12 -15.64
CA LYS A 217 -16.18 27.48 -15.20
C LYS A 217 -14.67 27.66 -15.19
N ASP A 218 -13.92 26.66 -14.75
CA ASP A 218 -12.47 26.71 -14.69
C ASP A 218 -11.83 26.82 -16.09
N VAL A 219 -12.36 26.10 -17.09
CA VAL A 219 -11.82 26.13 -18.45
C VAL A 219 -12.41 27.32 -19.26
N ALA A 220 -13.75 27.45 -19.32
CA ALA A 220 -14.40 28.42 -20.19
C ALA A 220 -14.27 29.86 -19.65
N ILE A 221 -14.35 30.06 -18.33
CA ILE A 221 -14.38 31.40 -17.73
C ILE A 221 -13.01 31.81 -17.21
N LYS A 222 -12.32 30.88 -16.49
CA LYS A 222 -11.01 31.19 -15.87
C LYS A 222 -9.82 30.89 -16.78
N GLY A 223 -10.05 30.35 -17.97
CA GLY A 223 -9.01 30.08 -18.97
C GLY A 223 -8.00 28.99 -18.57
N LYS A 224 -8.35 28.10 -17.65
CA LYS A 224 -7.44 26.99 -17.29
C LYS A 224 -7.23 26.07 -18.49
N ALA A 225 -5.98 25.75 -18.78
CA ALA A 225 -5.60 24.82 -19.85
C ALA A 225 -6.00 23.36 -19.58
N LEU A 226 -6.39 23.08 -18.34
CA LEU A 226 -6.78 21.76 -17.85
C LEU A 226 -7.46 21.92 -16.48
N THR A 227 -8.50 21.13 -16.28
CA THR A 227 -9.06 20.89 -14.95
C THR A 227 -9.62 19.48 -14.85
N TRP A 228 -9.71 18.97 -13.65
CA TRP A 228 -10.43 17.74 -13.35
C TRP A 228 -11.25 17.90 -12.07
N GLN A 229 -12.32 17.14 -11.97
CA GLN A 229 -13.26 17.22 -10.85
C GLN A 229 -13.96 15.89 -10.64
N THR A 230 -14.06 15.46 -9.38
CA THR A 230 -14.99 14.38 -9.00
C THR A 230 -16.38 14.95 -8.76
N LEU A 231 -17.36 14.28 -9.31
CA LEU A 231 -18.77 14.73 -9.19
C LEU A 231 -19.74 13.56 -9.43
N ILE A 232 -21.01 13.80 -9.08
CA ILE A 232 -22.09 12.92 -9.52
C ILE A 232 -22.55 13.35 -10.91
N GLY A 233 -22.48 12.40 -11.85
CA GLY A 233 -22.86 12.62 -13.25
C GLY A 233 -24.33 13.02 -13.38
N LYS A 234 -24.64 14.05 -14.20
CA LYS A 234 -26.03 14.50 -14.44
C LYS A 234 -26.88 13.41 -15.07
N THR A 235 -26.28 12.59 -15.93
CA THR A 235 -26.96 11.50 -16.65
C THR A 235 -26.81 10.16 -15.95
N SER A 236 -25.60 9.80 -15.56
CA SER A 236 -25.30 8.48 -14.96
C SER A 236 -25.79 8.34 -13.51
N LYS A 237 -25.94 9.44 -12.80
CA LYS A 237 -26.22 9.50 -11.35
C LYS A 237 -25.17 8.73 -10.52
N LYS A 238 -24.00 8.45 -11.10
CA LYS A 238 -22.88 7.74 -10.46
C LYS A 238 -21.69 8.68 -10.26
N PRO A 239 -20.83 8.40 -9.28
CA PRO A 239 -19.55 9.09 -9.15
C PRO A 239 -18.73 8.98 -10.43
N ALA A 240 -18.13 10.08 -10.83
CA ALA A 240 -17.30 10.18 -12.03
C ALA A 240 -16.15 11.14 -11.79
N LEU A 241 -15.02 10.88 -12.41
CA LEU A 241 -13.96 11.85 -12.61
C LEU A 241 -14.18 12.51 -13.97
N VAL A 242 -14.39 13.82 -14.00
CA VAL A 242 -14.49 14.57 -15.24
C VAL A 242 -13.18 15.32 -15.46
N LEU A 243 -12.59 15.08 -16.63
CA LEU A 243 -11.44 15.81 -17.16
C LEU A 243 -11.96 16.80 -18.18
N ALA A 244 -11.44 18.03 -18.21
CA ALA A 244 -11.86 19.05 -19.16
C ALA A 244 -10.68 19.90 -19.65
N VAL A 245 -10.70 20.20 -20.94
CA VAL A 245 -9.69 21.00 -21.64
C VAL A 245 -10.40 22.00 -22.57
N PRO A 246 -9.78 23.16 -22.89
CA PRO A 246 -10.35 24.09 -23.85
C PRO A 246 -10.28 23.55 -25.28
N ILE A 247 -11.33 23.86 -26.08
CA ILE A 247 -11.28 23.81 -27.51
C ILE A 247 -10.85 25.20 -27.99
N ILE A 248 -9.75 25.25 -28.76
CA ILE A 248 -9.15 26.53 -29.16
C ILE A 248 -9.23 26.69 -30.67
N SER A 249 -9.64 27.86 -31.12
CA SER A 249 -9.60 28.28 -32.52
C SER A 249 -9.12 29.73 -32.62
N GLY A 250 -8.18 30.01 -33.50
CA GLY A 250 -7.63 31.36 -33.64
C GLY A 250 -7.02 31.93 -32.36
N GLY A 251 -6.44 31.07 -31.49
CA GLY A 251 -5.87 31.47 -30.20
C GLY A 251 -6.89 31.76 -29.08
N ARG A 252 -8.16 31.57 -29.33
CA ARG A 252 -9.25 31.81 -28.37
C ARG A 252 -9.98 30.53 -28.03
N THR A 253 -10.39 30.41 -26.77
CA THR A 253 -11.26 29.31 -26.33
C THR A 253 -12.64 29.51 -26.96
N ILE A 254 -13.12 28.53 -27.71
CA ILE A 254 -14.44 28.53 -28.38
C ILE A 254 -15.39 27.51 -27.72
N GLY A 255 -14.90 26.68 -26.85
CA GLY A 255 -15.68 25.67 -26.14
C GLY A 255 -14.83 24.86 -25.20
N VAL A 256 -15.43 23.85 -24.58
CA VAL A 256 -14.80 22.93 -23.64
C VAL A 256 -15.02 21.50 -24.12
N MET A 257 -13.95 20.75 -24.28
CA MET A 257 -14.01 19.31 -24.43
C MET A 257 -13.85 18.63 -23.07
N ALA A 258 -14.71 17.69 -22.75
CA ALA A 258 -14.69 16.99 -21.50
C ALA A 258 -14.95 15.48 -21.65
N ALA A 259 -14.38 14.70 -20.75
CA ALA A 259 -14.67 13.29 -20.61
C ALA A 259 -14.99 12.94 -19.15
N ALA A 260 -16.07 12.19 -18.97
CA ALA A 260 -16.37 11.55 -17.69
C ALA A 260 -15.80 10.13 -17.73
N ALA A 261 -14.83 9.88 -16.86
CA ALA A 261 -14.10 8.63 -16.78
C ALA A 261 -14.55 7.78 -15.58
N ASN A 262 -14.53 6.47 -15.80
CA ASN A 262 -14.62 5.50 -14.72
C ASN A 262 -13.25 5.38 -14.04
N ILE A 263 -13.24 5.62 -12.75
CA ILE A 263 -12.02 5.54 -11.92
C ILE A 263 -11.90 4.21 -11.20
N ASP A 264 -12.67 3.20 -11.58
CA ASP A 264 -12.72 1.93 -10.86
C ASP A 264 -11.34 1.29 -10.71
N ASP A 265 -10.49 1.36 -11.73
CA ASP A 265 -9.16 0.74 -11.67
C ASP A 265 -8.23 1.45 -10.69
N ILE A 266 -8.20 2.78 -10.72
CA ILE A 266 -7.44 3.59 -9.75
C ILE A 266 -8.05 3.42 -8.36
N SER A 267 -9.37 3.53 -8.26
CA SER A 267 -10.08 3.38 -7.00
C SER A 267 -9.86 2.00 -6.38
N LYS A 268 -9.86 0.93 -7.20
CA LYS A 268 -9.55 -0.43 -6.75
C LYS A 268 -8.10 -0.56 -6.30
N SER A 269 -7.14 0.03 -7.00
CA SER A 269 -5.72 -0.01 -6.62
C SER A 269 -5.51 0.64 -5.25
N VAL A 270 -6.04 1.85 -5.05
CA VAL A 270 -5.97 2.55 -3.77
C VAL A 270 -6.74 1.80 -2.67
N ALA A 271 -7.99 1.36 -2.95
CA ALA A 271 -8.82 0.69 -1.95
C ALA A 271 -8.33 -0.70 -1.54
N ARG A 272 -7.57 -1.39 -2.41
CA ARG A 272 -6.97 -2.70 -2.09
C ARG A 272 -5.73 -2.58 -1.22
N TRP A 273 -5.08 -1.41 -1.21
CA TRP A 273 -3.90 -1.25 -0.39
C TRP A 273 -4.23 -1.41 1.09
N ARG A 274 -3.52 -2.32 1.75
CA ARG A 274 -3.70 -2.65 3.16
C ARG A 274 -2.35 -2.80 3.84
N ARG A 275 -2.28 -2.35 5.09
CA ARG A 275 -1.15 -2.59 5.96
C ARG A 275 -1.63 -3.15 7.30
N GLY A 276 -1.27 -4.38 7.60
CA GLY A 276 -1.77 -5.08 8.78
C GLY A 276 -3.31 -5.22 8.77
N LYS A 277 -3.91 -5.22 9.93
CA LYS A 277 -5.37 -5.42 10.09
C LYS A 277 -6.18 -4.14 9.90
N THR A 278 -5.61 -2.97 10.15
CA THR A 278 -6.32 -1.69 10.23
C THR A 278 -5.86 -0.63 9.23
N GLY A 279 -4.64 -0.78 8.67
CA GLY A 279 -4.09 0.20 7.74
C GLY A 279 -4.80 0.16 6.38
N TYR A 280 -5.13 1.32 5.83
CA TYR A 280 -5.75 1.49 4.53
C TYR A 280 -5.33 2.80 3.87
N ALA A 281 -5.46 2.87 2.55
CA ALA A 281 -5.29 4.09 1.79
C ALA A 281 -6.65 4.65 1.35
N PHE A 282 -6.71 5.96 1.17
CA PHE A 282 -7.84 6.66 0.55
C PHE A 282 -7.33 7.78 -0.36
N LEU A 283 -8.15 8.17 -1.32
CA LEU A 283 -7.89 9.26 -2.24
C LEU A 283 -8.99 10.30 -2.14
N VAL A 284 -8.61 11.56 -2.05
CA VAL A 284 -9.52 12.71 -2.12
C VAL A 284 -9.13 13.64 -3.25
N ASP A 285 -10.09 14.36 -3.80
CA ASP A 285 -9.84 15.43 -4.76
C ASP A 285 -9.39 16.73 -4.07
N GLU A 286 -9.10 17.76 -4.86
CA GLU A 286 -8.69 19.08 -4.35
C GLU A 286 -9.73 19.72 -3.40
N THR A 287 -10.99 19.33 -3.50
CA THR A 287 -12.07 19.82 -2.61
C THR A 287 -12.22 19.00 -1.34
N GLY A 288 -11.41 17.90 -1.19
CA GLY A 288 -11.47 16.98 -0.06
C GLY A 288 -12.57 15.92 -0.17
N LYS A 289 -13.24 15.81 -1.32
CA LYS A 289 -14.23 14.77 -1.56
C LYS A 289 -13.55 13.44 -1.85
N VAL A 290 -14.13 12.38 -1.31
CA VAL A 290 -13.60 11.02 -1.47
C VAL A 290 -13.75 10.56 -2.91
N VAL A 291 -12.62 10.19 -3.51
CA VAL A 291 -12.50 9.56 -4.85
C VAL A 291 -12.38 8.05 -4.70
N SER A 292 -11.58 7.60 -3.74
CA SER A 292 -11.41 6.18 -3.41
C SER A 292 -11.31 5.97 -1.91
N HIS A 293 -11.98 4.95 -1.40
CA HIS A 293 -11.98 4.58 0.00
C HIS A 293 -12.38 3.11 0.17
N GLN A 294 -11.89 2.44 1.22
CA GLN A 294 -12.32 1.07 1.53
C GLN A 294 -13.83 0.95 1.79
N VAL A 295 -14.44 1.98 2.37
CA VAL A 295 -15.88 2.08 2.57
C VAL A 295 -16.50 2.65 1.31
N LYS A 296 -17.10 1.79 0.48
CA LYS A 296 -17.71 2.17 -0.81
C LYS A 296 -18.74 3.29 -0.69
N GLN A 297 -19.48 3.33 0.41
CA GLN A 297 -20.49 4.37 0.65
C GLN A 297 -19.90 5.77 0.68
N PHE A 298 -18.67 5.95 1.18
CA PHE A 298 -17.99 7.25 1.20
C PHE A 298 -17.69 7.77 -0.21
N VAL A 299 -17.38 6.85 -1.16
CA VAL A 299 -17.20 7.20 -2.57
C VAL A 299 -18.53 7.60 -3.21
N VAL A 300 -19.58 6.79 -2.98
CA VAL A 300 -20.93 7.05 -3.54
C VAL A 300 -21.50 8.38 -3.04
N GLN A 301 -21.33 8.67 -1.75
CA GLN A 301 -21.80 9.92 -1.13
C GLN A 301 -20.86 11.11 -1.37
N GLN A 302 -19.69 10.89 -1.98
CA GLN A 302 -18.62 11.89 -2.11
C GLN A 302 -18.35 12.58 -0.76
N LYS A 303 -18.18 11.76 0.31
CA LYS A 303 -17.95 12.26 1.67
C LYS A 303 -16.80 13.26 1.67
N ASN A 304 -17.00 14.40 2.31
CA ASN A 304 -15.95 15.38 2.45
C ASN A 304 -15.06 15.05 3.66
N LEU A 305 -13.76 14.90 3.41
CA LEU A 305 -12.74 14.61 4.42
C LEU A 305 -11.83 15.81 4.70
N ASN A 306 -12.27 17.06 4.41
CA ASN A 306 -11.48 18.25 4.73
C ASN A 306 -11.14 18.39 6.22
N GLY A 307 -11.97 17.87 7.10
CA GLY A 307 -11.70 17.82 8.54
C GLY A 307 -10.70 16.74 8.97
N HIS A 308 -10.31 15.82 8.08
CA HIS A 308 -9.40 14.76 8.43
C HIS A 308 -7.96 15.29 8.63
N PRO A 309 -7.26 14.96 9.74
CA PRO A 309 -5.95 15.54 10.07
C PRO A 309 -4.91 15.44 8.96
N LEU A 310 -4.82 14.29 8.26
CA LEU A 310 -3.91 14.10 7.13
C LEU A 310 -4.23 15.05 5.96
N VAL A 311 -5.51 15.26 5.65
CA VAL A 311 -5.94 16.14 4.56
C VAL A 311 -5.61 17.60 4.90
N GLN A 312 -5.87 18.02 6.14
CA GLN A 312 -5.53 19.36 6.62
C GLN A 312 -4.03 19.62 6.58
N ALA A 313 -3.22 18.67 7.08
CA ALA A 313 -1.77 18.80 7.08
C ALA A 313 -1.19 18.89 5.67
N TYR A 314 -1.65 18.05 4.75
CA TYR A 314 -1.21 18.12 3.34
C TYR A 314 -1.60 19.46 2.69
N ARG A 315 -2.82 19.95 2.95
CA ARG A 315 -3.27 21.24 2.39
C ARG A 315 -2.45 22.42 2.86
N LYS A 316 -1.98 22.38 4.12
CA LYS A 316 -1.17 23.46 4.69
C LYS A 316 0.18 23.61 3.98
N ASP A 317 0.86 22.50 3.74
CA ASP A 317 2.26 22.53 3.29
C ASP A 317 2.47 21.92 1.91
N ARG A 318 1.47 21.25 1.33
CA ARG A 318 1.56 20.52 0.05
C ARG A 318 2.70 19.49 -0.01
N LYS A 319 3.10 18.95 1.13
CA LYS A 319 4.17 17.95 1.27
C LYS A 319 3.64 16.69 1.94
N ALA A 320 4.19 15.55 1.57
CA ALA A 320 3.92 14.30 2.26
C ALA A 320 4.34 14.43 3.74
N LYS A 321 3.45 14.04 4.65
CA LYS A 321 3.66 14.08 6.09
C LYS A 321 3.19 12.80 6.76
N THR A 322 3.91 12.40 7.79
CA THR A 322 3.45 11.40 8.75
C THR A 322 2.93 12.12 9.99
N LEU A 323 1.74 11.74 10.44
CA LEU A 323 1.09 12.30 11.62
C LEU A 323 0.62 11.20 12.55
N ILE A 324 0.73 11.46 13.84
CA ILE A 324 0.09 10.65 14.87
C ILE A 324 -1.11 11.44 15.37
N PHE A 325 -2.30 10.84 15.26
CA PHE A 325 -3.53 11.45 15.73
C PHE A 325 -4.48 10.36 16.26
N LYS A 326 -5.39 10.75 17.15
CA LYS A 326 -6.45 9.85 17.60
C LYS A 326 -7.58 9.83 16.57
N ASP A 327 -8.06 8.63 16.25
CA ASP A 327 -9.24 8.47 15.39
C ASP A 327 -10.52 8.89 16.17
N ASP A 328 -11.65 8.95 15.46
CA ASP A 328 -12.96 9.29 16.05
C ASP A 328 -13.40 8.30 17.16
N ARG A 329 -12.69 7.21 17.33
CA ARG A 329 -12.89 6.18 18.36
C ARG A 329 -11.88 6.31 19.50
N GLY A 330 -11.04 7.36 19.51
CA GLY A 330 -10.05 7.64 20.54
C GLY A 330 -8.79 6.75 20.50
N ARG A 331 -8.59 6.00 19.39
CA ARG A 331 -7.46 5.09 19.20
C ARG A 331 -6.31 5.76 18.48
#